data_ca45bf2701a3e3d9ad654d17ee0a6781
#
_entry.id   ca45bf2701a3e3d9ad654d17ee0a6781
#
_cell.length_a   1.000
_cell.length_b   1.000
_cell.length_c   1.000
_cell.angle_alpha   90.00
_cell.angle_beta   90.00
_cell.angle_gamma   90.00
#
_symmetry.space_group_name_H-M   'P 1'
#
loop_
_entity.id
_entity.type
_entity.pdbx_description
1 polymer ?
#
loop_
_entity_poly.entity_id
_entity_poly.type
_entity_poly.pdbx_seq_one_letter_code
_entity_poly.pdbx_strand_id
1 'polypeptide(L)'
;ILNEDEILPIIHNDVIREFKYEDIDLSLLIGKYFIITGTGKYFKNCLKDPETNLGIMKVKDKHTLSLIWGYKDGGRPTSEAPTHLQCHIERLRLDSSHRLVIHCHPLNIICMTHILPLSSNKFTEILWKMQTESIVVFPEGVAVLPWILCGGTEIGIQTSKLMKEYRSVIWAQHGIFCTGRTLDEVF
;
A
#
# COMPACT_ATOMS: atom_id res chain seq x y z
N ILE A 1 -8.62 2.98 1.10
CA ILE A 1 -9.72 3.38 2.01
C ILE A 1 -10.95 3.65 1.16
N LEU A 2 -12.09 3.08 1.54
CA LEU A 2 -13.38 3.29 0.90
C LEU A 2 -14.16 4.42 1.59
N ASN A 3 -14.92 5.20 0.81
CA ASN A 3 -15.87 6.18 1.33
C ASN A 3 -17.19 5.47 1.76
N GLU A 4 -18.03 6.18 2.52
CA GLU A 4 -19.28 5.60 3.02
C GLU A 4 -20.23 5.15 1.90
N ASP A 5 -20.38 5.94 0.85
CA ASP A 5 -21.21 5.63 -0.31
C ASP A 5 -20.73 4.39 -1.09
N GLU A 6 -19.42 4.17 -1.13
CA GLU A 6 -18.83 3.00 -1.77
C GLU A 6 -19.06 1.71 -0.97
N ILE A 7 -19.22 1.81 0.35
CA ILE A 7 -19.39 0.67 1.25
C ILE A 7 -20.87 0.35 1.57
N LEU A 8 -21.80 1.29 1.36
CA LEU A 8 -23.22 1.12 1.68
C LEU A 8 -23.84 -0.23 1.23
N PRO A 9 -23.52 -0.74 0.02
CA PRO A 9 -24.08 -2.01 -0.45
C PRO A 9 -23.68 -3.23 0.38
N ILE A 10 -22.61 -3.14 1.16
CA ILE A 10 -22.02 -4.29 1.89
C ILE A 10 -21.79 -4.02 3.37
N ILE A 11 -22.10 -2.82 3.87
CA ILE A 11 -21.83 -2.40 5.26
C ILE A 11 -22.54 -3.30 6.31
N HIS A 12 -23.61 -3.97 5.93
CA HIS A 12 -24.40 -4.86 6.79
C HIS A 12 -24.01 -6.33 6.66
N ASN A 13 -22.98 -6.65 5.87
CA ASN A 13 -22.52 -8.02 5.74
C ASN A 13 -21.92 -8.51 7.08
N ASP A 14 -22.21 -9.76 7.40
CA ASP A 14 -21.62 -10.42 8.56
C ASP A 14 -20.10 -10.57 8.41
N VAL A 15 -19.43 -10.61 9.55
CA VAL A 15 -17.98 -10.88 9.58
C VAL A 15 -17.73 -12.31 9.14
N ILE A 16 -16.98 -12.46 8.04
CA ILE A 16 -16.62 -13.77 7.49
C ILE A 16 -15.43 -14.36 8.26
N ARG A 17 -14.41 -13.50 8.54
CA ARG A 17 -13.18 -13.91 9.22
C ARG A 17 -12.44 -12.68 9.77
N GLU A 18 -11.59 -12.89 10.77
CA GLU A 18 -10.74 -11.84 11.36
C GLU A 18 -9.26 -12.13 11.14
N PHE A 19 -8.48 -11.06 11.01
CA PHE A 19 -7.02 -11.08 10.88
C PHE A 19 -6.42 -10.16 11.93
N LYS A 20 -5.44 -10.67 12.67
CA LYS A 20 -4.76 -9.94 13.73
C LYS A 20 -3.41 -9.43 13.30
N TYR A 21 -3.07 -8.22 13.71
CA TYR A 21 -1.82 -7.50 13.46
C TYR A 21 -1.31 -6.93 14.78
N GLU A 22 -0.84 -7.82 15.67
CA GLU A 22 -0.45 -7.49 17.06
C GLU A 22 0.65 -6.42 17.14
N ASP A 23 1.53 -6.36 16.14
CA ASP A 23 2.67 -5.45 16.08
C ASP A 23 2.33 -4.06 15.49
N ILE A 24 1.06 -3.81 15.14
CA ILE A 24 0.63 -2.56 14.51
C ILE A 24 -0.51 -1.96 15.31
N ASP A 25 -0.36 -0.68 15.69
CA ASP A 25 -1.46 0.08 16.31
C ASP A 25 -2.34 0.71 15.23
N LEU A 26 -3.51 0.11 15.00
CA LEU A 26 -4.51 0.54 14.03
C LEU A 26 -5.49 1.59 14.57
N SER A 27 -5.26 2.18 15.74
CA SER A 27 -6.21 3.07 16.42
C SER A 27 -6.72 4.22 15.53
N LEU A 28 -5.85 4.80 14.69
CA LEU A 28 -6.22 5.87 13.74
C LEU A 28 -7.17 5.40 12.62
N LEU A 29 -7.19 4.10 12.36
CA LEU A 29 -7.95 3.49 11.27
C LEU A 29 -9.25 2.84 11.73
N ILE A 30 -9.56 2.80 13.03
CA ILE A 30 -10.75 2.13 13.56
C ILE A 30 -12.01 2.66 12.87
N GLY A 31 -12.87 1.74 12.44
CA GLY A 31 -14.10 2.01 11.72
C GLY A 31 -13.93 2.23 10.20
N LYS A 32 -12.71 2.44 9.70
CA LYS A 32 -12.45 2.59 8.26
C LYS A 32 -12.54 1.25 7.53
N TYR A 33 -12.89 1.34 6.26
CA TYR A 33 -13.00 0.20 5.35
C TYR A 33 -11.90 0.26 4.29
N PHE A 34 -11.32 -0.90 3.99
CA PHE A 34 -10.26 -1.06 3.01
C PHE A 34 -10.64 -2.13 2.01
N ILE A 35 -10.40 -1.85 0.72
CA ILE A 35 -10.32 -2.89 -0.28
C ILE A 35 -8.84 -3.31 -0.39
N ILE A 36 -8.57 -4.61 -0.29
CA ILE A 36 -7.21 -5.16 -0.24
C ILE A 36 -7.11 -6.35 -1.18
N THR A 37 -6.05 -6.41 -2.00
CA THR A 37 -5.76 -7.58 -2.83
C THR A 37 -5.34 -8.77 -1.97
N GLY A 38 -5.70 -9.97 -2.39
CA GLY A 38 -5.29 -11.20 -1.72
C GLY A 38 -3.82 -11.56 -1.97
N THR A 39 -3.24 -12.32 -1.06
CA THR A 39 -1.90 -12.92 -1.23
C THR A 39 -1.86 -13.78 -2.51
N GLY A 40 -0.83 -13.59 -3.33
CA GLY A 40 -0.65 -14.30 -4.60
C GLY A 40 -1.64 -13.92 -5.71
N LYS A 41 -2.43 -12.85 -5.52
CA LYS A 41 -3.37 -12.34 -6.50
C LYS A 41 -2.75 -11.23 -7.36
N TYR A 42 -3.25 -11.09 -8.59
CA TYR A 42 -2.75 -10.11 -9.56
C TYR A 42 -3.83 -9.11 -9.93
N PHE A 43 -3.47 -7.84 -10.08
CA PHE A 43 -4.39 -6.77 -10.47
C PHE A 43 -5.19 -7.09 -11.74
N LYS A 44 -4.54 -7.71 -12.75
CA LYS A 44 -5.20 -8.11 -14.01
C LYS A 44 -6.41 -9.03 -13.83
N ASN A 45 -6.51 -9.72 -12.69
CA ASN A 45 -7.60 -10.64 -12.38
C ASN A 45 -8.71 -9.99 -11.55
N CYS A 46 -8.45 -8.85 -10.91
CA CYS A 46 -9.42 -8.18 -10.03
C CYS A 46 -10.71 -7.79 -10.76
N LEU A 47 -10.61 -7.32 -12.00
CA LEU A 47 -11.80 -6.98 -12.79
C LEU A 47 -12.58 -8.21 -13.26
N LYS A 48 -11.90 -9.33 -13.49
CA LYS A 48 -12.52 -10.57 -14.03
C LYS A 48 -13.22 -11.38 -12.94
N ASP A 49 -12.64 -11.43 -11.77
CA ASP A 49 -13.14 -12.18 -10.61
C ASP A 49 -12.79 -11.42 -9.32
N PRO A 50 -13.53 -10.32 -9.02
CA PRO A 50 -13.25 -9.50 -7.86
C PRO A 50 -13.42 -10.25 -6.54
N GLU A 51 -14.42 -11.12 -6.43
CA GLU A 51 -14.73 -11.85 -5.19
C GLU A 51 -13.60 -12.81 -4.74
N THR A 52 -12.84 -13.33 -5.68
CA THR A 52 -11.68 -14.20 -5.37
C THR A 52 -10.40 -13.39 -5.12
N ASN A 53 -10.24 -12.26 -5.82
CA ASN A 53 -8.96 -11.54 -5.83
C ASN A 53 -8.89 -10.39 -4.82
N LEU A 54 -10.03 -9.92 -4.32
CA LEU A 54 -10.13 -8.80 -3.40
C LEU A 54 -10.85 -9.21 -2.11
N GLY A 55 -10.53 -8.51 -1.03
CA GLY A 55 -11.29 -8.54 0.22
C GLY A 55 -11.62 -7.13 0.67
N ILE A 56 -12.83 -6.94 1.21
CA ILE A 56 -13.20 -5.71 1.90
C ILE A 56 -13.12 -5.95 3.39
N MET A 57 -12.28 -5.14 4.03
CA MET A 57 -11.89 -5.27 5.41
C MET A 57 -12.37 -4.05 6.20
N LYS A 58 -12.97 -4.27 7.37
CA LYS A 58 -13.24 -3.22 8.36
C LYS A 58 -12.20 -3.28 9.46
N VAL A 59 -11.65 -2.15 9.84
CA VAL A 59 -10.82 -2.08 11.05
C VAL A 59 -11.73 -2.10 12.28
N LYS A 60 -11.71 -3.22 13.00
CA LYS A 60 -12.58 -3.49 14.16
C LYS A 60 -12.06 -2.82 15.42
N ASP A 61 -10.78 -2.99 15.68
CA ASP A 61 -10.09 -2.47 16.84
C ASP A 61 -8.62 -2.18 16.53
N LYS A 62 -7.82 -1.85 17.54
CA LYS A 62 -6.41 -1.45 17.37
C LYS A 62 -5.48 -2.52 16.79
N HIS A 63 -5.94 -3.77 16.66
CA HIS A 63 -5.12 -4.87 16.16
C HIS A 63 -5.85 -5.80 15.18
N THR A 64 -7.15 -5.56 14.92
CA THR A 64 -7.99 -6.52 14.20
C THR A 64 -8.63 -5.91 12.96
N LEU A 65 -8.48 -6.60 11.83
CA LEU A 65 -9.27 -6.38 10.63
C LEU A 65 -10.31 -7.51 10.48
N SER A 66 -11.57 -7.13 10.26
CA SER A 66 -12.67 -8.04 9.96
C SER A 66 -12.95 -8.07 8.47
N LEU A 67 -12.85 -9.24 7.83
CA LEU A 67 -13.28 -9.47 6.46
C LEU A 67 -14.81 -9.49 6.43
N ILE A 68 -15.40 -8.64 5.61
CA ILE A 68 -16.87 -8.54 5.43
C ILE A 68 -17.31 -8.93 4.02
N TRP A 69 -16.39 -9.01 3.05
CA TRP A 69 -16.66 -9.42 1.68
C TRP A 69 -15.38 -9.87 0.97
N GLY A 70 -15.49 -10.81 0.05
CA GLY A 70 -14.41 -11.25 -0.81
C GLY A 70 -13.63 -12.46 -0.28
N TYR A 71 -12.48 -12.72 -0.91
CA TYR A 71 -11.64 -13.90 -0.71
C TYR A 71 -12.43 -15.21 -0.73
N LYS A 72 -13.31 -15.36 -1.73
CA LYS A 72 -14.23 -16.49 -1.89
C LYS A 72 -13.55 -17.86 -1.90
N ASP A 73 -12.29 -17.92 -2.32
CA ASP A 73 -11.47 -19.13 -2.32
C ASP A 73 -10.82 -19.44 -0.95
N GLY A 74 -11.20 -18.73 0.10
CA GLY A 74 -10.55 -18.85 1.42
C GLY A 74 -9.23 -18.09 1.54
N GLY A 75 -8.89 -17.23 0.56
CA GLY A 75 -7.70 -16.38 0.54
C GLY A 75 -7.57 -15.46 1.76
N ARG A 76 -6.50 -14.68 1.82
CA ARG A 76 -6.20 -13.74 2.89
C ARG A 76 -5.59 -12.46 2.32
N PRO A 77 -5.55 -11.35 3.06
CA PRO A 77 -4.86 -10.13 2.64
C PRO A 77 -3.44 -10.39 2.16
N THR A 78 -2.95 -9.54 1.24
CA THR A 78 -1.55 -9.59 0.81
C THR A 78 -0.59 -9.70 1.99
N SER A 79 0.52 -10.39 1.83
CA SER A 79 1.59 -10.46 2.84
C SER A 79 2.16 -9.09 3.20
N GLU A 80 2.02 -8.10 2.32
CA GLU A 80 2.44 -6.72 2.54
C GLU A 80 1.39 -5.85 3.26
N ALA A 81 0.25 -6.43 3.68
CA ALA A 81 -0.79 -5.69 4.41
C ALA A 81 -0.25 -4.92 5.64
N PRO A 82 0.70 -5.44 6.44
CA PRO A 82 1.33 -4.69 7.52
C PRO A 82 1.93 -3.37 7.05
N THR A 83 2.68 -3.38 5.95
CA THR A 83 3.28 -2.16 5.36
C THR A 83 2.22 -1.21 4.85
N HIS A 84 1.21 -1.71 4.11
CA HIS A 84 0.11 -0.89 3.62
C HIS A 84 -0.61 -0.15 4.75
N LEU A 85 -0.95 -0.85 5.85
CA LEU A 85 -1.64 -0.25 6.99
C LEU A 85 -0.79 0.82 7.67
N GLN A 86 0.49 0.58 7.89
CA GLN A 86 1.41 1.56 8.48
C GLN A 86 1.57 2.79 7.57
N CYS A 87 1.67 2.62 6.25
CA CYS A 87 1.70 3.73 5.30
C CYS A 87 0.40 4.54 5.33
N HIS A 88 -0.77 3.89 5.39
CA HIS A 88 -2.04 4.58 5.55
C HIS A 88 -2.10 5.41 6.84
N ILE A 89 -1.61 4.88 7.96
CA ILE A 89 -1.56 5.60 9.25
C ILE A 89 -0.73 6.88 9.11
N GLU A 90 0.49 6.79 8.59
CA GLU A 90 1.37 7.96 8.47
C GLU A 90 0.84 9.00 7.47
N ARG A 91 0.32 8.54 6.33
CA ARG A 91 -0.21 9.46 5.30
C ARG A 91 -1.49 10.16 5.73
N LEU A 92 -2.40 9.48 6.46
CA LEU A 92 -3.61 10.11 7.00
C LEU A 92 -3.32 11.19 8.07
N ARG A 93 -2.21 11.10 8.78
CA ARG A 93 -1.76 12.15 9.71
C ARG A 93 -1.37 13.43 8.98
N LEU A 94 -0.90 13.32 7.74
CA LEU A 94 -0.42 14.44 6.92
C LEU A 94 -1.49 14.99 5.98
N ASP A 95 -2.33 14.10 5.45
CA ASP A 95 -3.36 14.42 4.47
C ASP A 95 -4.61 13.57 4.73
N SER A 96 -5.67 14.19 5.22
CA SER A 96 -6.95 13.51 5.51
C SER A 96 -7.66 13.01 4.25
N SER A 97 -7.28 13.50 3.07
CA SER A 97 -7.81 13.05 1.77
C SER A 97 -7.06 11.85 1.20
N HIS A 98 -6.00 11.39 1.86
CA HIS A 98 -5.25 10.21 1.47
C HIS A 98 -6.13 8.95 1.48
N ARG A 99 -6.08 8.15 0.40
CA ARG A 99 -6.94 6.97 0.26
C ARG A 99 -6.22 5.71 -0.21
N LEU A 100 -5.14 5.84 -0.97
CA LEU A 100 -4.51 4.72 -1.66
C LEU A 100 -3.07 4.50 -1.23
N VAL A 101 -2.72 3.22 -1.11
CA VAL A 101 -1.34 2.73 -1.09
C VAL A 101 -1.27 1.58 -2.09
N ILE A 102 -0.41 1.70 -3.09
CA ILE A 102 -0.17 0.66 -4.10
C ILE A 102 1.26 0.15 -3.95
N HIS A 103 1.41 -1.17 -4.03
CA HIS A 103 2.70 -1.83 -4.15
C HIS A 103 2.75 -2.60 -5.47
N CYS A 104 3.83 -2.43 -6.21
CA CYS A 104 4.05 -3.16 -7.46
C CYS A 104 5.54 -3.42 -7.70
N HIS A 105 5.84 -4.28 -8.67
CA HIS A 105 7.18 -4.74 -9.01
C HIS A 105 7.60 -4.28 -10.41
N PRO A 106 7.83 -2.97 -10.66
CA PRO A 106 8.25 -2.48 -11.98
C PRO A 106 9.67 -2.94 -12.27
N LEU A 107 9.82 -3.77 -13.29
CA LEU A 107 11.09 -4.42 -13.60
C LEU A 107 12.24 -3.41 -13.77
N ASN A 108 11.99 -2.29 -14.47
CA ASN A 108 13.01 -1.27 -14.71
C ASN A 108 13.50 -0.63 -13.40
N ILE A 109 12.61 -0.33 -12.47
CA ILE A 109 12.97 0.21 -11.14
C ILE A 109 13.80 -0.82 -10.35
N ILE A 110 13.38 -2.09 -10.38
CA ILE A 110 14.12 -3.18 -9.72
C ILE A 110 15.54 -3.28 -10.32
N CYS A 111 15.68 -3.28 -11.66
CA CYS A 111 16.99 -3.30 -12.33
C CYS A 111 17.87 -2.11 -11.92
N MET A 112 17.30 -0.92 -11.81
CA MET A 112 18.05 0.26 -11.35
C MET A 112 18.65 0.04 -9.96
N THR A 113 17.97 -0.67 -9.06
CA THR A 113 18.48 -0.94 -7.70
C THR A 113 19.68 -1.91 -7.66
N HIS A 114 19.94 -2.63 -8.75
CA HIS A 114 21.12 -3.49 -8.88
C HIS A 114 22.36 -2.77 -9.43
N ILE A 115 22.17 -1.66 -10.15
CA ILE A 115 23.25 -0.98 -10.89
C ILE A 115 23.57 0.42 -10.37
N LEU A 116 22.65 1.04 -9.62
CA LEU A 116 22.83 2.38 -9.06
C LEU A 116 23.13 2.33 -7.56
N PRO A 117 23.86 3.30 -7.02
CA PRO A 117 23.95 3.48 -5.58
C PRO A 117 22.55 3.62 -4.96
N LEU A 118 22.26 2.89 -3.88
CA LEU A 118 20.98 2.91 -3.18
C LEU A 118 20.82 4.19 -2.36
N SER A 119 20.60 5.30 -3.06
CA SER A 119 20.48 6.66 -2.51
C SER A 119 19.23 7.34 -3.06
N SER A 120 18.38 7.84 -2.18
CA SER A 120 17.17 8.60 -2.55
C SER A 120 17.50 9.77 -3.47
N ASN A 121 18.53 10.55 -3.15
CA ASN A 121 18.97 11.69 -3.97
C ASN A 121 19.39 11.24 -5.37
N LYS A 122 20.15 10.14 -5.47
CA LYS A 122 20.65 9.65 -6.76
C LYS A 122 19.51 9.12 -7.64
N PHE A 123 18.57 8.37 -7.07
CA PHE A 123 17.39 7.90 -7.80
C PHE A 123 16.51 9.05 -8.24
N THR A 124 16.23 10.00 -7.36
CA THR A 124 15.45 11.21 -7.68
C THR A 124 16.08 11.98 -8.84
N GLU A 125 17.40 12.27 -8.76
CA GLU A 125 18.14 12.96 -9.83
C GLU A 125 18.00 12.26 -11.18
N ILE A 126 18.20 10.95 -11.21
CA ILE A 126 18.15 10.16 -12.44
C ILE A 126 16.73 10.14 -13.01
N LEU A 127 15.70 9.85 -12.18
CA LEU A 127 14.33 9.79 -12.62
C LEU A 127 13.82 11.13 -13.15
N TRP A 128 14.18 12.25 -12.50
CA TRP A 128 13.84 13.58 -12.99
C TRP A 128 14.53 13.91 -14.33
N LYS A 129 15.76 13.43 -14.56
CA LYS A 129 16.48 13.62 -15.83
C LYS A 129 15.97 12.72 -16.95
N MET A 130 15.39 11.57 -16.63
CA MET A 130 14.85 10.65 -17.63
C MET A 130 13.57 11.15 -18.27
N GLN A 131 12.75 11.88 -17.51
CA GLN A 131 11.48 12.43 -17.99
C GLN A 131 11.19 13.74 -17.26
N THR A 132 11.00 14.82 -18.00
CA THR A 132 10.83 16.17 -17.44
C THR A 132 9.59 16.34 -16.59
N GLU A 133 8.51 15.60 -16.89
CA GLU A 133 7.28 15.59 -16.10
C GLU A 133 7.46 15.00 -14.70
N SER A 134 8.47 14.16 -14.50
CA SER A 134 8.72 13.52 -13.22
C SER A 134 8.88 14.51 -12.06
N ILE A 135 9.52 15.68 -12.31
CA ILE A 135 9.68 16.73 -11.29
C ILE A 135 8.35 17.40 -10.94
N VAL A 136 7.36 17.36 -11.84
CA VAL A 136 6.02 17.92 -11.60
C VAL A 136 5.15 16.91 -10.85
N VAL A 137 5.25 15.63 -11.20
CA VAL A 137 4.44 14.56 -10.61
C VAL A 137 4.89 14.22 -9.19
N PHE A 138 6.21 14.12 -8.96
CA PHE A 138 6.80 13.85 -7.63
C PHE A 138 7.96 14.82 -7.32
N PRO A 139 7.63 16.09 -7.05
CA PRO A 139 8.61 17.14 -6.77
C PRO A 139 9.43 16.88 -5.50
N GLU A 140 8.90 16.09 -4.57
CA GLU A 140 9.62 15.61 -3.39
C GLU A 140 10.66 14.54 -3.70
N GLY A 141 10.65 13.99 -4.93
CA GLY A 141 11.50 12.88 -5.33
C GLY A 141 10.99 11.53 -4.86
N VAL A 142 11.90 10.55 -4.82
CA VAL A 142 11.62 9.18 -4.38
C VAL A 142 12.57 8.78 -3.25
N ALA A 143 12.05 8.06 -2.26
CA ALA A 143 12.91 7.41 -1.26
C ALA A 143 13.38 6.05 -1.77
N VAL A 144 14.57 5.64 -1.33
CA VAL A 144 15.12 4.29 -1.57
C VAL A 144 15.38 3.64 -0.22
N LEU A 145 14.70 2.54 0.03
CA LEU A 145 14.92 1.70 1.19
C LEU A 145 15.90 0.58 0.81
N PRO A 146 17.04 0.44 1.52
CA PRO A 146 17.96 -0.68 1.33
C PRO A 146 17.27 -2.03 1.51
N TRP A 147 17.94 -3.11 1.12
CA TRP A 147 17.40 -4.45 1.26
C TRP A 147 16.97 -4.76 2.71
N ILE A 148 15.72 -5.09 2.90
CA ILE A 148 15.12 -5.58 4.16
C ILE A 148 14.20 -6.74 3.78
N LEU A 149 14.09 -7.76 4.65
CA LEU A 149 13.20 -8.88 4.43
C LEU A 149 11.75 -8.39 4.35
N CYS A 150 11.07 -8.71 3.23
CA CYS A 150 9.69 -8.31 2.97
C CYS A 150 8.68 -9.11 3.83
N GLY A 151 7.44 -8.60 3.95
CA GLY A 151 6.35 -9.23 4.69
C GLY A 151 6.42 -9.10 6.22
N GLY A 152 7.51 -8.51 6.74
CA GLY A 152 7.69 -8.28 8.17
C GLY A 152 7.28 -6.87 8.63
N THR A 153 7.20 -6.69 9.95
CA THR A 153 6.86 -5.39 10.56
C THR A 153 7.95 -4.35 10.33
N GLU A 154 9.23 -4.75 10.34
CA GLU A 154 10.38 -3.84 10.22
C GLU A 154 10.36 -3.05 8.90
N ILE A 155 10.18 -3.75 7.76
CA ILE A 155 10.13 -3.07 6.46
C ILE A 155 8.94 -2.09 6.39
N GLY A 156 7.82 -2.44 7.03
CA GLY A 156 6.65 -1.57 7.15
C GLY A 156 6.96 -0.29 7.94
N ILE A 157 7.64 -0.42 9.08
CA ILE A 157 8.06 0.71 9.91
C ILE A 157 8.99 1.64 9.13
N GLN A 158 10.00 1.09 8.45
CA GLN A 158 10.96 1.90 7.68
C GLN A 158 10.27 2.57 6.48
N THR A 159 9.40 1.85 5.77
CA THR A 159 8.63 2.41 4.64
C THR A 159 7.72 3.54 5.10
N SER A 160 6.94 3.34 6.16
CA SER A 160 6.01 4.35 6.67
C SER A 160 6.74 5.61 7.18
N LYS A 161 7.92 5.48 7.77
CA LYS A 161 8.75 6.62 8.15
C LYS A 161 9.15 7.47 6.93
N LEU A 162 9.58 6.83 5.85
CA LEU A 162 9.93 7.52 4.59
C LEU A 162 8.69 8.15 3.93
N MET A 163 7.53 7.56 4.08
CA MET A 163 6.26 8.10 3.57
C MET A 163 5.80 9.40 4.28
N LYS A 164 6.50 9.87 5.29
CA LYS A 164 6.29 11.22 5.84
C LYS A 164 6.74 12.31 4.88
N GLU A 165 7.77 12.06 4.10
CA GLU A 165 8.39 13.02 3.20
C GLU A 165 8.13 12.69 1.72
N TYR A 166 8.05 11.40 1.38
CA TYR A 166 7.95 10.91 0.01
C TYR A 166 6.63 10.17 -0.23
N ARG A 167 5.98 10.41 -1.36
CA ARG A 167 4.82 9.62 -1.80
C ARG A 167 5.22 8.30 -2.45
N SER A 168 6.49 8.14 -2.79
CA SER A 168 7.02 6.96 -3.45
C SER A 168 8.27 6.44 -2.72
N VAL A 169 8.26 5.16 -2.36
CA VAL A 169 9.36 4.47 -1.67
C VAL A 169 9.76 3.23 -2.45
N ILE A 170 10.96 3.25 -3.00
CA ILE A 170 11.55 2.12 -3.73
C ILE A 170 12.16 1.16 -2.71
N TRP A 171 11.79 -0.11 -2.78
CA TRP A 171 12.43 -1.19 -2.04
C TRP A 171 13.50 -1.82 -2.92
N ALA A 172 14.76 -1.75 -2.48
CA ALA A 172 15.87 -2.32 -3.21
C ALA A 172 15.62 -3.79 -3.55
N GLN A 173 15.77 -4.14 -4.83
CA GLN A 173 15.64 -5.50 -5.36
C GLN A 173 14.26 -6.14 -5.20
N HIS A 174 13.21 -5.32 -4.99
CA HIS A 174 11.88 -5.85 -4.78
C HIS A 174 10.81 -5.09 -5.60
N GLY A 175 10.67 -3.77 -5.39
CA GLY A 175 9.59 -3.03 -6.04
C GLY A 175 9.45 -1.60 -5.52
N ILE A 176 8.23 -1.07 -5.58
CA ILE A 176 7.91 0.29 -5.14
C ILE A 176 6.58 0.32 -4.41
N PHE A 177 6.50 1.16 -3.38
CA PHE A 177 5.26 1.61 -2.74
C PHE A 177 4.97 3.04 -3.18
N CYS A 178 3.73 3.29 -3.61
CA CYS A 178 3.25 4.64 -3.94
C CYS A 178 1.94 4.93 -3.20
N THR A 179 1.69 6.22 -2.92
CA THR A 179 0.53 6.66 -2.14
C THR A 179 -0.09 7.91 -2.72
N GLY A 180 -1.41 8.05 -2.61
CA GLY A 180 -2.16 9.20 -3.12
C GLY A 180 -3.64 9.15 -2.76
N ARG A 181 -4.41 10.02 -3.42
CA ARG A 181 -5.85 10.22 -3.20
C ARG A 181 -6.70 9.43 -4.17
N THR A 182 -6.22 9.26 -5.40
CA THR A 182 -6.92 8.57 -6.51
C THR A 182 -6.00 7.55 -7.17
N LEU A 183 -6.60 6.61 -7.91
CA LEU A 183 -5.83 5.65 -8.72
C LEU A 183 -4.98 6.36 -9.77
N ASP A 184 -5.53 7.37 -10.44
CA ASP A 184 -4.83 8.13 -11.48
C ASP A 184 -3.61 8.90 -10.93
N GLU A 185 -3.68 9.36 -9.66
CA GLU A 185 -2.54 10.02 -9.00
C GLU A 185 -1.40 9.04 -8.68
N VAL A 186 -1.73 7.79 -8.37
CA VAL A 186 -0.76 6.80 -7.88
C VAL A 186 -0.17 5.96 -9.01
N PHE A 187 -0.90 5.77 -10.10
CA PHE A 187 -0.53 4.91 -11.23
C PHE A 187 0.23 5.68 -12.30
#